data_42c4066190d04e9f5637dd1c5c3a9d96
#
_entry.id   42c4066190d04e9f5637dd1c5c3a9d96
#
_cell.length_a   1.000
_cell.length_b   1.000
_cell.length_c   1.000
_cell.angle_alpha   90.00
_cell.angle_beta   90.00
_cell.angle_gamma   90.00
#
_symmetry.space_group_name_H-M   'P 1'
#
loop_
_entity.id
_entity.type
_entity.pdbx_description
1 polymer ?
#
loop_
_entity_poly.entity_id
_entity_poly.type
_entity_poly.pdbx_seq_one_letter_code
_entity_poly.pdbx_strand_id
1 'polypeptide(L)'
;GSIPSLGVPYFLSPYSSNRINSLASLLRDKGYHTSFFHGAPNGSMGFQAFMNLAGVESYFGMSEYDNTADFDGMWGIWDEPFLQFYADKLNSFPQPFMSSFFSVSSHHPFKVPPAYESTFTGGPLDIHRCVQYTDYALQEFFTKVSAMPWYQNTLFVITADHTSSEIQFDEGRTAWGVYSVPVL
;
A
#
# COMPACT_ATOMS: atom_id res chain seq x y z
N GLY A 1 2.72 -9.23 6.63
CA GLY A 1 1.49 -9.49 7.30
C GLY A 1 1.68 -10.23 8.61
N SER A 2 0.88 -9.93 9.59
CA SER A 2 0.77 -10.69 10.83
C SER A 2 -0.45 -11.60 10.77
N ILE A 3 -0.44 -12.68 11.55
CA ILE A 3 -1.64 -13.48 11.78
C ILE A 3 -2.71 -12.54 12.35
N PRO A 4 -3.96 -12.58 11.85
CA PRO A 4 -5.03 -11.73 12.35
C PRO A 4 -5.16 -11.85 13.86
N SER A 5 -5.23 -10.72 14.55
CA SER A 5 -5.46 -10.67 15.99
C SER A 5 -6.89 -11.10 16.29
N LEU A 6 -7.07 -11.79 17.39
CA LEU A 6 -8.37 -12.22 17.85
C LEU A 6 -9.09 -11.06 18.55
N GLY A 7 -9.87 -10.29 17.83
CA GLY A 7 -10.83 -9.32 18.36
C GLY A 7 -10.35 -7.87 18.47
N VAL A 8 -9.04 -7.59 18.57
CA VAL A 8 -8.49 -6.22 18.56
C VAL A 8 -7.21 -6.14 17.75
N PRO A 9 -6.95 -5.04 17.03
CA PRO A 9 -5.67 -4.84 16.35
C PRO A 9 -4.49 -4.94 17.33
N TYR A 10 -3.38 -5.52 16.88
CA TYR A 10 -2.19 -5.73 17.72
C TYR A 10 -1.73 -4.45 18.45
N PHE A 11 -1.68 -3.32 17.75
CA PHE A 11 -1.23 -2.04 18.30
C PHE A 11 -2.19 -1.44 19.36
N LEU A 12 -3.43 -1.94 19.46
CA LEU A 12 -4.40 -1.61 20.51
C LEU A 12 -4.45 -2.66 21.64
N SER A 13 -3.71 -3.75 21.48
CA SER A 13 -3.68 -4.83 22.46
C SER A 13 -2.69 -4.52 23.60
N PRO A 14 -2.80 -5.22 24.76
CA PRO A 14 -1.81 -5.13 25.84
C PRO A 14 -0.38 -5.52 25.39
N TYR A 15 -0.24 -6.14 24.24
CA TYR A 15 1.04 -6.58 23.67
C TYR A 15 1.69 -5.56 22.73
N SER A 16 1.07 -4.39 22.54
CA SER A 16 1.51 -3.36 21.59
C SER A 16 2.93 -2.83 21.82
N SER A 17 3.46 -2.99 23.05
CA SER A 17 4.85 -2.61 23.39
C SER A 17 5.86 -3.74 23.24
N ASN A 18 5.42 -4.96 22.91
CA ASN A 18 6.34 -6.08 22.72
C ASN A 18 7.17 -5.91 21.45
N ARG A 19 8.41 -6.37 21.49
CA ARG A 19 9.26 -6.43 20.28
C ARG A 19 8.64 -7.36 19.24
N ILE A 20 8.53 -6.87 18.02
CA ILE A 20 8.03 -7.64 16.87
C ILE A 20 9.22 -8.04 15.99
N ASN A 21 9.31 -9.32 15.65
CA ASN A 21 10.18 -9.78 14.58
C ASN A 21 9.41 -9.69 13.26
N SER A 22 9.62 -8.62 12.53
CA SER A 22 9.03 -8.37 11.23
C SER A 22 10.05 -8.59 10.11
N LEU A 23 9.59 -8.64 8.86
CA LEU A 23 10.48 -8.64 7.71
C LEU A 23 11.38 -7.39 7.70
N ALA A 24 10.82 -6.22 8.05
CA ALA A 24 11.58 -4.97 8.12
C ALA A 24 12.70 -5.07 9.16
N SER A 25 12.41 -5.51 10.41
CA SER A 25 13.42 -5.64 11.43
C SER A 25 14.52 -6.65 11.06
N LEU A 26 14.16 -7.79 10.46
CA LEU A 26 15.11 -8.81 10.03
C LEU A 26 16.02 -8.33 8.90
N LEU A 27 15.51 -7.58 7.95
CA LEU A 27 16.29 -7.03 6.84
C LEU A 27 17.15 -5.84 7.29
N ARG A 28 16.63 -4.97 8.17
CA ARG A 28 17.41 -3.90 8.77
C ARG A 28 18.63 -4.46 9.50
N ASP A 29 18.48 -5.54 10.28
CA ASP A 29 19.59 -6.20 10.95
C ASP A 29 20.64 -6.77 9.98
N LYS A 30 20.31 -6.87 8.68
CA LYS A 30 21.20 -7.24 7.58
C LYS A 30 21.71 -6.04 6.77
N GLY A 31 21.45 -4.82 7.22
CA GLY A 31 21.93 -3.59 6.58
C GLY A 31 21.02 -3.04 5.47
N TYR A 32 19.80 -3.54 5.34
CA TYR A 32 18.82 -2.94 4.43
C TYR A 32 18.27 -1.65 5.02
N HIS A 33 18.16 -0.60 4.19
CA HIS A 33 17.27 0.53 4.49
C HIS A 33 15.81 0.08 4.42
N THR A 34 15.00 0.42 5.42
CA THR A 34 13.62 -0.03 5.49
C THR A 34 12.65 1.15 5.48
N SER A 35 11.62 1.09 4.62
CA SER A 35 10.66 2.17 4.49
C SER A 35 9.23 1.66 4.26
N PHE A 36 8.25 2.50 4.62
CA PHE A 36 6.83 2.26 4.40
C PHE A 36 6.15 3.53 3.87
N PHE A 37 5.31 3.35 2.86
CA PHE A 37 4.59 4.41 2.18
C PHE A 37 3.09 4.19 2.26
N HIS A 38 2.36 5.22 2.68
CA HIS A 38 0.91 5.21 2.72
C HIS A 38 0.37 6.63 2.59
N GLY A 39 -0.28 6.95 1.49
CA GLY A 39 -0.70 8.30 1.13
C GLY A 39 -1.73 8.98 2.05
N ALA A 40 -2.20 8.31 3.09
CA ALA A 40 -3.09 8.86 4.09
C ALA A 40 -2.39 9.87 5.02
N PRO A 41 -3.17 10.70 5.77
CA PRO A 41 -2.60 11.54 6.83
C PRO A 41 -1.78 10.72 7.82
N ASN A 42 -0.60 11.25 8.20
CA ASN A 42 0.29 10.56 9.13
C ASN A 42 -0.41 10.22 10.44
N GLY A 43 -0.20 9.01 10.92
CA GLY A 43 -0.89 8.50 12.12
C GLY A 43 -2.26 7.86 11.85
N SER A 44 -2.81 7.95 10.64
CA SER A 44 -4.04 7.25 10.27
C SER A 44 -3.95 5.76 10.63
N MET A 45 -5.03 5.24 11.24
CA MET A 45 -5.18 3.84 11.65
C MET A 45 -4.00 3.25 12.43
N GLY A 46 -3.11 4.09 13.00
CA GLY A 46 -1.95 3.67 13.77
C GLY A 46 -0.80 3.06 12.95
N PHE A 47 -0.84 3.16 11.62
CA PHE A 47 0.20 2.58 10.75
C PHE A 47 1.60 3.06 11.08
N GLN A 48 1.80 4.36 11.26
CA GLN A 48 3.12 4.91 11.55
C GLN A 48 3.69 4.35 12.86
N ALA A 49 2.88 4.31 13.93
CA ALA A 49 3.30 3.76 15.21
C ALA A 49 3.63 2.26 15.10
N PHE A 50 2.79 1.50 14.39
CA PHE A 50 3.02 0.07 14.18
C PHE A 50 4.26 -0.19 13.32
N MET A 51 4.48 0.57 12.25
CA MET A 51 5.64 0.40 11.37
C MET A 51 6.95 0.74 12.10
N ASN A 52 6.96 1.77 12.94
CA ASN A 52 8.11 2.05 13.80
C ASN A 52 8.42 0.88 14.74
N LEU A 53 7.39 0.31 15.37
CA LEU A 53 7.53 -0.88 16.23
C LEU A 53 8.02 -2.10 15.44
N ALA A 54 7.57 -2.25 14.20
CA ALA A 54 7.99 -3.32 13.30
C ALA A 54 9.41 -3.13 12.72
N GLY A 55 10.09 -2.02 13.03
CA GLY A 55 11.48 -1.80 12.64
C GLY A 55 11.67 -1.08 11.31
N VAL A 56 10.63 -0.43 10.80
CA VAL A 56 10.73 0.46 9.65
C VAL A 56 11.43 1.75 10.07
N GLU A 57 12.45 2.17 9.31
CA GLU A 57 13.24 3.37 9.61
C GLU A 57 12.63 4.65 9.08
N SER A 58 11.98 4.58 7.92
CA SER A 58 11.40 5.75 7.26
C SER A 58 9.93 5.52 6.93
N TYR A 59 9.06 6.41 7.39
CA TYR A 59 7.64 6.43 7.07
C TYR A 59 7.34 7.64 6.18
N PHE A 60 6.62 7.42 5.10
CA PHE A 60 6.21 8.45 4.16
C PHE A 60 4.69 8.44 4.02
N GLY A 61 4.06 9.48 4.53
CA GLY A 61 2.63 9.72 4.43
C GLY A 61 2.32 10.98 3.63
N MET A 62 1.12 11.52 3.84
CA MET A 62 0.68 12.76 3.18
C MET A 62 1.56 13.95 3.56
N SER A 63 2.12 13.98 4.79
CA SER A 63 3.00 15.06 5.25
C SER A 63 4.32 15.13 4.48
N GLU A 64 4.88 13.97 4.10
CA GLU A 64 6.14 13.89 3.36
C GLU A 64 5.94 14.06 1.86
N TYR A 65 4.72 13.85 1.36
CA TYR A 65 4.33 14.15 -0.02
C TYR A 65 4.21 15.64 -0.28
N ASP A 66 3.68 16.39 0.68
CA ASP A 66 3.60 17.86 0.72
C ASP A 66 2.88 18.51 -0.49
N ASN A 67 1.94 17.79 -1.13
CA ASN A 67 1.06 18.36 -2.16
C ASN A 67 -0.39 17.92 -1.92
N THR A 68 -1.17 18.77 -1.28
CA THR A 68 -2.57 18.49 -0.95
C THR A 68 -3.53 18.58 -2.15
N ALA A 69 -3.08 19.04 -3.32
CA ALA A 69 -3.92 19.09 -4.52
C ALA A 69 -4.27 17.67 -5.02
N ASP A 70 -3.44 16.69 -4.71
CA ASP A 70 -3.64 15.28 -5.08
C ASP A 70 -4.42 14.46 -4.01
N PHE A 71 -4.98 15.15 -2.99
CA PHE A 71 -5.80 14.51 -1.97
C PHE A 71 -7.18 14.12 -2.52
N ASP A 72 -7.61 12.89 -2.30
CA ASP A 72 -8.88 12.34 -2.79
C ASP A 72 -10.13 12.88 -2.07
N GLY A 73 -9.92 13.67 -1.02
CA GLY A 73 -10.97 14.25 -0.18
C GLY A 73 -11.44 13.36 0.97
N MET A 74 -10.88 12.15 1.13
CA MET A 74 -11.32 11.20 2.16
C MET A 74 -10.17 10.41 2.79
N TRP A 75 -9.42 9.65 2.00
CA TRP A 75 -8.46 8.68 2.51
C TRP A 75 -7.03 9.16 2.44
N GLY A 76 -6.62 9.74 1.31
CA GLY A 76 -5.23 10.11 1.13
C GLY A 76 -4.92 10.66 -0.26
N ILE A 77 -3.66 10.69 -0.59
CA ILE A 77 -3.17 11.07 -1.92
C ILE A 77 -3.53 9.96 -2.91
N TRP A 78 -4.04 10.33 -4.09
CA TRP A 78 -4.31 9.39 -5.17
C TRP A 78 -3.10 8.50 -5.48
N ASP A 79 -3.35 7.22 -5.75
CA ASP A 79 -2.27 6.23 -5.90
C ASP A 79 -1.30 6.56 -7.04
N GLU A 80 -1.76 7.07 -8.18
CA GLU A 80 -0.87 7.36 -9.31
C GLU A 80 0.20 8.41 -8.92
N PRO A 81 -0.12 9.63 -8.48
CA PRO A 81 0.91 10.60 -8.10
C PRO A 81 1.72 10.14 -6.87
N PHE A 82 1.12 9.39 -5.94
CA PHE A 82 1.86 8.89 -4.77
C PHE A 82 2.84 7.76 -5.13
N LEU A 83 2.52 6.93 -6.13
CA LEU A 83 3.45 5.94 -6.69
C LEU A 83 4.62 6.59 -7.46
N GLN A 84 4.38 7.74 -8.11
CA GLN A 84 5.45 8.52 -8.73
C GLN A 84 6.42 9.08 -7.67
N PHE A 85 5.89 9.61 -6.58
CA PHE A 85 6.69 10.04 -5.42
C PHE A 85 7.45 8.86 -4.79
N TYR A 86 6.80 7.71 -4.64
CA TYR A 86 7.43 6.48 -4.16
C TYR A 86 8.63 6.09 -5.02
N ALA A 87 8.48 6.08 -6.34
CA ALA A 87 9.57 5.78 -7.27
C ALA A 87 10.77 6.73 -7.08
N ASP A 88 10.52 8.03 -6.93
CA ASP A 88 11.58 9.02 -6.71
C ASP A 88 12.31 8.81 -5.39
N LYS A 89 11.56 8.49 -4.32
CA LYS A 89 12.16 8.17 -3.02
C LYS A 89 13.00 6.90 -3.06
N LEU A 90 12.50 5.82 -3.69
CA LEU A 90 13.27 4.58 -3.85
C LEU A 90 14.61 4.82 -4.55
N ASN A 91 14.62 5.70 -5.55
CA ASN A 91 15.85 6.03 -6.28
C ASN A 91 16.85 6.85 -5.44
N SER A 92 16.42 7.43 -4.34
CA SER A 92 17.27 8.19 -3.41
C SER A 92 17.79 7.36 -2.23
N PHE A 93 17.29 6.15 -2.02
CA PHE A 93 17.66 5.33 -0.87
C PHE A 93 19.01 4.65 -1.05
N PRO A 94 19.74 4.44 0.06
CA PRO A 94 20.89 3.55 0.04
C PRO A 94 20.46 2.11 -0.27
N GLN A 95 21.34 1.37 -0.97
CA GLN A 95 21.12 -0.04 -1.27
C GLN A 95 21.93 -0.91 -0.29
N PRO A 96 21.41 -2.11 0.05
CA PRO A 96 20.08 -2.62 -0.32
C PRO A 96 18.94 -1.95 0.45
N PHE A 97 17.72 -1.98 -0.10
CA PHE A 97 16.53 -1.49 0.59
C PHE A 97 15.39 -2.50 0.58
N MET A 98 14.50 -2.37 1.55
CA MET A 98 13.19 -3.02 1.62
C MET A 98 12.14 -1.92 1.81
N SER A 99 11.16 -1.88 0.92
CA SER A 99 10.11 -0.86 0.98
C SER A 99 8.74 -1.48 0.79
N SER A 100 7.76 -0.98 1.51
CA SER A 100 6.36 -1.37 1.34
C SER A 100 5.52 -0.15 0.96
N PHE A 101 4.61 -0.34 0.03
CA PHE A 101 3.61 0.65 -0.36
C PHE A 101 2.22 0.10 -0.04
N PHE A 102 1.38 0.92 0.58
CA PHE A 102 -0.01 0.59 0.87
C PHE A 102 -0.93 1.62 0.19
N SER A 103 -1.68 1.17 -0.81
CA SER A 103 -2.55 2.00 -1.63
C SER A 103 -3.79 2.49 -0.87
N VAL A 104 -4.46 3.51 -1.40
CA VAL A 104 -5.71 4.05 -0.84
C VAL A 104 -6.85 4.11 -1.86
N SER A 105 -6.55 4.15 -3.16
CA SER A 105 -7.54 4.50 -4.20
C SER A 105 -8.53 3.39 -4.51
N SER A 106 -8.29 2.15 -4.06
CA SER A 106 -9.23 1.02 -4.22
C SER A 106 -10.29 0.93 -3.10
N HIS A 107 -10.26 1.86 -2.14
CA HIS A 107 -11.19 1.86 -1.02
C HIS A 107 -12.55 2.51 -1.38
N HIS A 108 -13.62 2.11 -0.66
CA HIS A 108 -14.90 2.81 -0.81
C HIS A 108 -14.73 4.33 -0.53
N PRO A 109 -15.48 5.22 -1.12
CA PRO A 109 -16.65 5.06 -1.95
C PRO A 109 -16.38 4.77 -3.45
N PHE A 110 -15.26 4.15 -3.77
CA PHE A 110 -14.89 3.67 -5.09
C PHE A 110 -14.87 4.80 -6.14
N LYS A 111 -14.15 5.86 -5.83
CA LYS A 111 -13.91 6.99 -6.73
C LYS A 111 -12.56 6.87 -7.44
N VAL A 112 -12.48 7.48 -8.60
CA VAL A 112 -11.24 7.74 -9.32
C VAL A 112 -11.02 9.24 -9.44
N PRO A 113 -9.79 9.72 -9.70
CA PRO A 113 -9.58 11.15 -9.91
C PRO A 113 -10.49 11.69 -11.02
N PRO A 114 -11.01 12.92 -10.90
CA PRO A 114 -11.94 13.49 -11.90
C PRO A 114 -11.42 13.45 -13.33
N ALA A 115 -10.11 13.58 -13.52
CA ALA A 115 -9.48 13.50 -14.84
C ALA A 115 -9.61 12.13 -15.51
N TYR A 116 -9.89 11.08 -14.75
CA TYR A 116 -9.97 9.69 -15.21
C TYR A 116 -11.38 9.11 -15.19
N GLU A 117 -12.40 9.85 -14.77
CA GLU A 117 -13.78 9.35 -14.68
C GLU A 117 -14.33 8.83 -16.02
N SER A 118 -13.94 9.45 -17.13
CA SER A 118 -14.33 8.99 -18.48
C SER A 118 -13.47 7.87 -19.02
N THR A 119 -12.27 7.66 -18.45
CA THR A 119 -11.31 6.64 -18.89
C THR A 119 -11.58 5.30 -18.20
N PHE A 120 -11.76 5.33 -16.88
CA PHE A 120 -11.98 4.13 -16.08
C PHE A 120 -13.48 3.99 -15.78
N THR A 121 -14.19 3.39 -16.71
CA THR A 121 -15.65 3.24 -16.61
C THR A 121 -16.08 2.04 -15.75
N GLY A 122 -15.11 1.19 -15.35
CA GLY A 122 -15.37 0.07 -14.45
C GLY A 122 -16.05 -1.14 -15.13
N GLY A 123 -16.85 -1.83 -14.36
CA GLY A 123 -17.61 -3.03 -14.72
C GLY A 123 -18.90 -3.06 -13.90
N PRO A 124 -19.48 -4.25 -13.64
CA PRO A 124 -20.75 -4.36 -12.92
C PRO A 124 -20.69 -3.94 -11.44
N LEU A 125 -19.50 -3.79 -10.86
CA LEU A 125 -19.29 -3.33 -9.47
C LEU A 125 -18.51 -2.02 -9.46
N ASP A 126 -18.79 -1.14 -8.52
CA ASP A 126 -18.15 0.17 -8.42
C ASP A 126 -16.64 0.08 -8.18
N ILE A 127 -16.19 -0.94 -7.45
CA ILE A 127 -14.76 -1.19 -7.22
C ILE A 127 -13.98 -1.41 -8.53
N HIS A 128 -14.61 -1.90 -9.60
CA HIS A 128 -13.89 -2.23 -10.84
C HIS A 128 -13.21 -1.02 -11.47
N ARG A 129 -13.80 0.19 -11.37
CA ARG A 129 -13.15 1.42 -11.84
C ARG A 129 -11.88 1.74 -11.06
N CYS A 130 -11.91 1.48 -9.75
CA CYS A 130 -10.75 1.72 -8.89
C CYS A 130 -9.64 0.73 -9.17
N VAL A 131 -9.97 -0.54 -9.43
CA VAL A 131 -8.99 -1.55 -9.85
C VAL A 131 -8.33 -1.16 -11.18
N GLN A 132 -9.11 -0.68 -12.17
CA GLN A 132 -8.56 -0.18 -13.44
C GLN A 132 -7.61 1.02 -13.22
N TYR A 133 -7.97 1.93 -12.32
CA TYR A 133 -7.12 3.08 -11.98
C TYR A 133 -5.83 2.65 -11.25
N THR A 134 -5.94 1.73 -10.29
CA THR A 134 -4.77 1.23 -9.57
C THR A 134 -3.82 0.45 -10.51
N ASP A 135 -4.37 -0.33 -11.44
CA ASP A 135 -3.58 -1.02 -12.47
C ASP A 135 -2.82 -0.01 -13.35
N TYR A 136 -3.50 1.04 -13.81
CA TYR A 136 -2.87 2.15 -14.54
C TYR A 136 -1.77 2.82 -13.70
N ALA A 137 -2.03 3.12 -12.43
CA ALA A 137 -1.05 3.74 -11.55
C ALA A 137 0.20 2.85 -11.37
N LEU A 138 0.02 1.54 -11.27
CA LEU A 138 1.11 0.56 -11.26
C LEU A 138 1.85 0.51 -12.60
N GLN A 139 1.15 0.56 -13.72
CA GLN A 139 1.78 0.62 -15.05
C GLN A 139 2.72 1.83 -15.17
N GLU A 140 2.27 3.01 -14.76
CA GLU A 140 3.08 4.24 -14.76
C GLU A 140 4.27 4.13 -13.80
N PHE A 141 4.07 3.55 -12.62
CA PHE A 141 5.15 3.26 -11.68
C PHE A 141 6.21 2.34 -12.32
N PHE A 142 5.82 1.19 -12.86
CA PHE A 142 6.75 0.24 -13.46
C PHE A 142 7.43 0.81 -14.71
N THR A 143 6.74 1.61 -15.49
CA THR A 143 7.34 2.33 -16.63
C THR A 143 8.49 3.20 -16.17
N LYS A 144 8.29 3.98 -15.09
CA LYS A 144 9.32 4.85 -14.52
C LYS A 144 10.47 4.07 -13.90
N VAL A 145 10.18 3.10 -13.05
CA VAL A 145 11.23 2.40 -12.28
C VAL A 145 12.04 1.41 -13.13
N SER A 146 11.50 0.94 -14.25
CA SER A 146 12.20 -0.01 -15.14
C SER A 146 13.53 0.53 -15.67
N ALA A 147 13.69 1.86 -15.74
CA ALA A 147 14.93 2.52 -16.13
C ALA A 147 15.92 2.76 -14.97
N MET A 148 15.55 2.43 -13.74
CA MET A 148 16.38 2.68 -12.56
C MET A 148 17.40 1.57 -12.32
N PRO A 149 18.62 1.90 -11.81
CA PRO A 149 19.71 0.93 -11.72
C PRO A 149 19.45 -0.25 -10.79
N TRP A 150 18.58 -0.07 -9.79
CA TRP A 150 18.24 -1.10 -8.83
C TRP A 150 17.14 -2.07 -9.31
N TYR A 151 16.40 -1.73 -10.36
CA TYR A 151 15.22 -2.46 -10.83
C TYR A 151 15.47 -3.94 -11.10
N GLN A 152 16.55 -4.27 -11.82
CA GLN A 152 16.90 -5.64 -12.21
C GLN A 152 17.27 -6.54 -11.01
N ASN A 153 17.61 -5.95 -9.87
CA ASN A 153 17.98 -6.67 -8.64
C ASN A 153 16.89 -6.57 -7.56
N THR A 154 15.67 -6.23 -7.95
CA THR A 154 14.55 -6.05 -7.02
C THR A 154 13.51 -7.13 -7.20
N LEU A 155 13.09 -7.74 -6.11
CA LEU A 155 11.89 -8.58 -6.07
C LEU A 155 10.69 -7.69 -5.74
N PHE A 156 9.73 -7.65 -6.66
CA PHE A 156 8.43 -7.00 -6.43
C PHE A 156 7.42 -8.05 -5.99
N VAL A 157 6.66 -7.73 -4.96
CA VAL A 157 5.55 -8.57 -4.46
C VAL A 157 4.32 -7.71 -4.37
N ILE A 158 3.28 -8.06 -5.10
CA ILE A 158 2.00 -7.35 -5.12
C ILE A 158 0.92 -8.26 -4.57
N THR A 159 0.18 -7.78 -3.58
CA THR A 159 -0.93 -8.52 -2.98
C THR A 159 -1.99 -7.56 -2.47
N ALA A 160 -3.22 -8.03 -2.31
CA ALA A 160 -4.22 -7.29 -1.54
C ALA A 160 -4.07 -7.60 -0.04
N ASP A 161 -4.53 -6.69 0.80
CA ASP A 161 -4.60 -6.83 2.25
C ASP A 161 -5.81 -7.70 2.67
N HIS A 162 -6.91 -7.61 1.94
CA HIS A 162 -8.13 -8.41 2.09
C HIS A 162 -8.96 -8.40 0.80
N THR A 163 -10.00 -9.22 0.75
CA THR A 163 -10.98 -9.23 -0.33
C THR A 163 -11.95 -8.05 -0.22
N SER A 164 -12.60 -7.69 -1.33
CA SER A 164 -13.67 -6.68 -1.33
C SER A 164 -14.93 -7.21 -0.63
N SER A 165 -15.70 -6.29 -0.05
CA SER A 165 -17.10 -6.56 0.35
C SER A 165 -18.04 -6.73 -0.86
N GLU A 166 -17.64 -6.19 -2.02
CA GLU A 166 -18.35 -6.36 -3.29
C GLU A 166 -17.89 -7.66 -3.96
N ILE A 167 -18.61 -8.75 -3.69
CA ILE A 167 -18.30 -10.08 -4.22
C ILE A 167 -19.32 -10.45 -5.30
N GLN A 168 -18.84 -10.63 -6.53
CA GLN A 168 -19.66 -10.99 -7.68
C GLN A 168 -19.88 -12.50 -7.80
N PHE A 169 -18.89 -13.32 -7.44
CA PHE A 169 -18.90 -14.76 -7.61
C PHE A 169 -19.16 -15.49 -6.29
N ASP A 170 -19.90 -16.59 -6.33
CA ASP A 170 -20.24 -17.36 -5.13
C ASP A 170 -19.02 -17.97 -4.45
N GLU A 171 -17.98 -18.31 -5.22
CA GLU A 171 -16.70 -18.80 -4.68
C GLU A 171 -16.06 -17.81 -3.70
N GLY A 172 -16.16 -16.51 -3.99
CA GLY A 172 -15.67 -15.44 -3.12
C GLY A 172 -16.44 -15.31 -1.80
N ARG A 173 -17.67 -15.84 -1.72
CA ARG A 173 -18.51 -15.80 -0.51
C ARG A 173 -18.31 -16.99 0.42
N THR A 174 -17.49 -17.95 0.03
CA THR A 174 -17.19 -19.11 0.86
C THR A 174 -16.27 -18.73 2.03
N ALA A 175 -16.16 -19.58 3.05
CA ALA A 175 -15.29 -19.38 4.19
C ALA A 175 -13.80 -19.21 3.80
N TRP A 176 -13.38 -19.78 2.67
CA TRP A 176 -12.03 -19.62 2.11
C TRP A 176 -11.95 -18.43 1.17
N GLY A 177 -12.98 -18.22 0.33
CA GLY A 177 -13.01 -17.16 -0.68
C GLY A 177 -12.88 -15.77 -0.07
N VAL A 178 -13.50 -15.51 1.08
CA VAL A 178 -13.43 -14.22 1.77
C VAL A 178 -12.03 -13.85 2.28
N TYR A 179 -11.07 -14.79 2.27
CA TYR A 179 -9.67 -14.56 2.63
C TYR A 179 -8.71 -14.78 1.45
N SER A 180 -9.23 -15.13 0.27
CA SER A 180 -8.41 -15.39 -0.90
C SER A 180 -8.02 -14.09 -1.60
N VAL A 181 -6.75 -13.74 -1.57
CA VAL A 181 -6.19 -12.58 -2.25
C VAL A 181 -5.12 -13.01 -3.26
N PRO A 182 -4.97 -12.28 -4.38
CA PRO A 182 -3.89 -12.57 -5.33
C PRO A 182 -2.53 -12.26 -4.70
N VAL A 183 -1.51 -13.00 -5.13
CA VAL A 183 -0.09 -12.71 -4.87
C VAL A 183 0.64 -12.83 -6.20
N LEU A 184 1.26 -11.74 -6.64
CA LEU A 184 1.99 -11.60 -7.91
C LEU A 184 3.46 -11.29 -7.63
#